data_eda0de2f1d8e06bbe354df57031af1ca
#
_entry.id   eda0de2f1d8e06bbe354df57031af1ca
#
_cell.length_a   1.000
_cell.length_b   1.000
_cell.length_c   1.000
_cell.angle_alpha   90.00
_cell.angle_beta   90.00
_cell.angle_gamma   90.00
#
_symmetry.space_group_name_H-M   'P 1'
#
loop_
_entity.id
_entity.type
_entity.pdbx_description
1 polymer ?
#
loop_
_entity_poly.entity_id
_entity_poly.type
_entity_poly.pdbx_seq_one_letter_code
_entity_poly.pdbx_strand_id
1 'polypeptide(L)'
;MHNRQQKGKRNMSQNVLVVHGGGPTAVINASLYGVIEEAKRNPEVGKVYGAIGGTGAIFSETFIDLTSFNDEKLKLLLHTPASAIGSSRYPLYEKDYEKMVDIFKKHDIKYVLLNGGNGTMDACGHIYEVCKDQDIKVVGIP
;
A
#
# COMPACT_ATOMS: atom_id res chain seq x y z
N MET A 1 -30.01 -14.80 5.73
CA MET A 1 -29.99 -13.41 5.27
C MET A 1 -28.72 -12.66 5.70
N HIS A 2 -28.32 -12.72 6.97
CA HIS A 2 -27.09 -12.06 7.41
C HIS A 2 -25.83 -12.53 6.68
N ASN A 3 -25.74 -13.81 6.34
CA ASN A 3 -24.59 -14.36 5.62
C ASN A 3 -24.42 -13.84 4.19
N ARG A 4 -25.50 -13.45 3.51
CA ARG A 4 -25.44 -12.89 2.16
C ARG A 4 -24.94 -11.45 2.16
N GLN A 5 -25.32 -10.65 3.17
CA GLN A 5 -24.86 -9.28 3.30
C GLN A 5 -23.38 -9.23 3.71
N GLN A 6 -22.95 -10.15 4.55
CA GLN A 6 -21.53 -10.26 4.94
C GLN A 6 -20.66 -10.73 3.77
N LYS A 7 -21.14 -11.65 2.92
CA LYS A 7 -20.45 -12.06 1.70
C LYS A 7 -20.34 -10.90 0.70
N GLY A 8 -21.43 -10.12 0.51
CA GLY A 8 -21.41 -8.95 -0.34
C GLY A 8 -20.41 -7.89 0.15
N LYS A 9 -20.33 -7.64 1.48
CA LYS A 9 -19.35 -6.73 2.06
C LYS A 9 -17.91 -7.24 1.91
N ARG A 10 -17.66 -8.55 2.01
CA ARG A 10 -16.33 -9.14 1.78
C ARG A 10 -15.89 -9.01 0.32
N ASN A 11 -16.81 -9.21 -0.63
CA ASN A 11 -16.52 -9.07 -2.06
C ASN A 11 -16.29 -7.62 -2.47
N MET A 12 -16.66 -6.66 -1.62
CA MET A 12 -16.46 -5.23 -1.82
C MET A 12 -15.34 -4.68 -0.94
N SER A 13 -14.49 -5.55 -0.40
CA SER A 13 -13.34 -5.13 0.41
C SER A 13 -12.45 -4.19 -0.40
N GLN A 14 -12.11 -3.06 0.20
CA GLN A 14 -11.23 -2.06 -0.38
C GLN A 14 -9.95 -2.03 0.42
N ASN A 15 -8.98 -2.84 -0.01
CA ASN A 15 -7.70 -2.93 0.65
C ASN A 15 -6.76 -1.81 0.22
N VAL A 16 -5.86 -1.44 1.11
CA VAL A 16 -4.84 -0.43 0.88
C VAL A 16 -3.48 -1.11 0.79
N LEU A 17 -2.67 -0.71 -0.16
CA LEU A 17 -1.27 -1.11 -0.24
C LEU A 17 -0.38 0.12 -0.05
N VAL A 18 0.55 0.05 0.88
CA VAL A 18 1.57 1.08 1.08
C VAL A 18 2.91 0.57 0.60
N VAL A 19 3.58 1.36 -0.21
CA VAL A 19 4.90 1.05 -0.77
C VAL A 19 5.85 2.18 -0.40
N HIS A 20 6.98 1.83 0.20
CA HIS A 20 8.05 2.78 0.49
C HIS A 20 9.10 2.77 -0.61
N GLY A 21 9.63 3.94 -0.93
CA GLY A 21 10.71 4.10 -1.88
C GLY A 21 11.71 5.16 -1.43
N GLY A 22 12.84 5.24 -2.09
CA GLY A 22 13.87 6.22 -1.80
C GLY A 22 14.66 5.94 -0.52
N GLY A 23 15.31 6.98 -0.02
CA GLY A 23 16.11 6.89 1.21
C GLY A 23 15.24 6.75 2.45
N PRO A 24 15.58 5.83 3.36
CA PRO A 24 14.78 5.64 4.57
C PRO A 24 14.97 6.81 5.54
N THR A 25 13.85 7.38 5.99
CA THR A 25 13.81 8.39 7.05
C THR A 25 12.73 8.01 8.07
N ALA A 26 12.87 8.52 9.30
CA ALA A 26 11.89 8.25 10.35
C ALA A 26 10.49 8.77 9.99
N VAL A 27 10.41 9.84 9.21
CA VAL A 27 9.14 10.43 8.78
C VAL A 27 8.30 9.48 7.93
N ILE A 28 8.94 8.62 7.14
CA ILE A 28 8.24 7.65 6.30
C ILE A 28 7.40 6.67 7.12
N ASN A 29 7.90 6.27 8.29
CA ASN A 29 7.16 5.39 9.20
C ASN A 29 6.00 6.12 9.90
N ALA A 30 6.16 7.39 10.21
CA ALA A 30 5.09 8.20 10.78
C ALA A 30 3.93 8.35 9.78
N SER A 31 4.24 8.54 8.51
CA SER A 31 3.23 8.57 7.45
C SER A 31 2.52 7.21 7.32
N LEU A 32 3.26 6.12 7.39
CA LEU A 32 2.69 4.77 7.40
C LEU A 32 1.74 4.57 8.57
N TYR A 33 2.14 4.99 9.76
CA TYR A 33 1.30 4.94 10.96
C TYR A 33 -0.02 5.71 10.75
N GLY A 34 0.07 6.92 10.18
CA GLY A 34 -1.09 7.75 9.87
C GLY A 34 -2.05 7.07 8.88
N VAL A 35 -1.53 6.41 7.87
CA VAL A 35 -2.34 5.64 6.91
C VAL A 35 -3.10 4.52 7.62
N ILE A 36 -2.44 3.77 8.49
CA ILE A 36 -3.06 2.65 9.21
C ILE A 36 -4.17 3.17 10.13
N GLU A 37 -3.90 4.23 10.89
CA GLU A 37 -4.87 4.81 11.82
C GLU A 37 -6.10 5.36 11.08
N GLU A 38 -5.90 6.06 9.96
CA GLU A 38 -7.01 6.58 9.17
C GLU A 38 -7.83 5.44 8.53
N ALA A 39 -7.16 4.40 8.04
CA ALA A 39 -7.84 3.23 7.48
C ALA A 39 -8.74 2.54 8.50
N LYS A 40 -8.29 2.43 9.75
CA LYS A 40 -9.09 1.83 10.83
C LYS A 40 -10.37 2.61 11.14
N ARG A 41 -10.39 3.91 10.87
CA ARG A 41 -11.56 4.77 11.07
C ARG A 41 -12.58 4.67 9.95
N ASN A 42 -12.21 4.11 8.82
CA ASN A 42 -13.08 3.99 7.66
C ASN A 42 -13.57 2.55 7.52
N PRO A 43 -14.84 2.27 7.81
CA PRO A 43 -15.37 0.90 7.74
C PRO A 43 -15.39 0.34 6.32
N GLU A 44 -15.26 1.18 5.31
CA GLU A 44 -15.18 0.77 3.91
C GLU A 44 -13.82 0.18 3.55
N VAL A 45 -12.77 0.53 4.30
CA VAL A 45 -11.42 0.03 4.08
C VAL A 45 -11.28 -1.34 4.74
N GLY A 46 -10.77 -2.30 4.00
CA GLY A 46 -10.48 -3.64 4.51
C GLY A 46 -9.13 -3.68 5.22
N LYS A 47 -8.17 -4.35 4.62
CA LYS A 47 -6.82 -4.49 5.17
C LYS A 47 -5.89 -3.40 4.65
N VAL A 48 -4.88 -3.06 5.45
CA VAL A 48 -3.74 -2.26 5.02
C VAL A 48 -2.54 -3.18 4.87
N TYR A 49 -2.07 -3.34 3.65
CA TYR A 49 -0.87 -4.12 3.35
C TYR A 49 0.34 -3.21 3.23
N GLY A 50 1.47 -3.67 3.74
CA GLY A 50 2.77 -3.08 3.44
C GLY A 50 3.53 -3.97 2.47
N ALA A 51 4.07 -3.40 1.41
CA ALA A 51 4.95 -4.12 0.50
C ALA A 51 6.35 -4.23 1.12
N ILE A 52 6.77 -5.42 1.47
CA ILE A 52 8.04 -5.64 2.15
C ILE A 52 9.18 -5.65 1.14
N GLY A 53 9.91 -4.54 1.08
CA GLY A 53 11.04 -4.40 0.15
C GLY A 53 10.77 -3.46 -1.03
N GLY A 54 9.81 -2.56 -0.92
CA GLY A 54 9.52 -1.54 -1.93
C GLY A 54 8.75 -2.04 -3.15
N THR A 55 8.96 -1.40 -4.30
CA THR A 55 8.20 -1.70 -5.52
C THR A 55 8.42 -3.11 -6.05
N GLY A 56 9.60 -3.67 -5.88
CA GLY A 56 9.89 -5.06 -6.27
C GLY A 56 9.02 -6.07 -5.53
N ALA A 57 8.60 -5.75 -4.32
CA ALA A 57 7.74 -6.62 -3.52
C ALA A 57 6.32 -6.73 -4.09
N ILE A 58 5.90 -5.82 -4.96
CA ILE A 58 4.62 -5.93 -5.64
C ILE A 58 4.60 -7.20 -6.52
N PHE A 59 5.67 -7.44 -7.26
CA PHE A 59 5.76 -8.60 -8.17
C PHE A 59 5.92 -9.92 -7.43
N SER A 60 6.65 -9.92 -6.32
CA SER A 60 6.77 -11.11 -5.46
C SER A 60 5.55 -11.29 -4.55
N GLU A 61 4.66 -10.30 -4.52
CA GLU A 61 3.48 -10.28 -3.66
C GLU A 61 3.83 -10.48 -2.18
N THR A 62 4.96 -9.91 -1.78
CA THR A 62 5.44 -9.99 -0.39
C THR A 62 4.77 -8.88 0.42
N PHE A 63 3.53 -9.11 0.81
CA PHE A 63 2.71 -8.16 1.55
C PHE A 63 2.53 -8.63 2.99
N ILE A 64 2.59 -7.67 3.91
CA ILE A 64 2.26 -7.91 5.31
C ILE A 64 0.96 -7.17 5.66
N ASP A 65 0.06 -7.85 6.38
CA ASP A 65 -1.16 -7.24 6.87
C ASP A 65 -0.87 -6.43 8.14
N LEU A 66 -0.78 -5.11 7.98
CA LEU A 66 -0.47 -4.19 9.06
C LEU A 66 -1.63 -3.97 10.01
N THR A 67 -2.85 -4.28 9.60
CA THR A 67 -4.04 -4.18 10.46
C THR A 67 -4.13 -5.32 11.47
N SER A 68 -3.34 -6.38 11.31
CA SER A 68 -3.28 -7.49 12.24
C SER A 68 -2.49 -7.18 13.52
N PHE A 69 -1.67 -6.12 13.52
CA PHE A 69 -0.87 -5.73 14.68
C PHE A 69 -1.69 -4.91 15.67
N ASN A 70 -1.38 -5.06 16.97
CA ASN A 70 -2.02 -4.26 18.02
C ASN A 70 -1.51 -2.81 18.00
N ASP A 71 -2.24 -1.92 18.68
CA ASP A 71 -1.93 -0.49 18.69
C ASP A 71 -0.56 -0.17 19.29
N GLU A 72 -0.14 -0.89 20.32
CA GLU A 72 1.17 -0.69 20.95
C GLU A 72 2.31 -0.98 19.97
N LYS A 73 2.18 -2.07 19.21
CA LYS A 73 3.18 -2.43 18.21
C LYS A 73 3.20 -1.43 17.05
N LEU A 74 2.03 -0.94 16.62
CA LEU A 74 1.93 0.08 15.58
C LEU A 74 2.55 1.40 16.00
N LYS A 75 2.42 1.80 17.26
CA LYS A 75 3.03 3.03 17.80
C LYS A 75 4.55 3.02 17.71
N LEU A 76 5.17 1.86 17.69
CA LEU A 76 6.62 1.75 17.49
C LEU A 76 7.09 2.31 16.15
N LEU A 77 6.21 2.40 15.15
CA LEU A 77 6.53 3.04 13.87
C LEU A 77 6.96 4.49 14.04
N LEU A 78 6.39 5.20 15.01
CA LEU A 78 6.73 6.61 15.27
C LEU A 78 8.16 6.78 15.76
N HIS A 79 8.79 5.73 16.25
CA HIS A 79 10.14 5.73 16.83
C HIS A 79 11.13 4.87 16.05
N THR A 80 10.71 4.30 14.91
CA THR A 80 11.57 3.47 14.08
C THR A 80 12.39 4.37 13.15
N PRO A 81 13.75 4.29 13.20
CA PRO A 81 14.60 5.25 12.48
C PRO A 81 14.73 5.02 10.98
N ALA A 82 14.37 3.84 10.48
CA ALA A 82 14.45 3.50 9.06
C ALA A 82 13.09 2.97 8.60
N SER A 83 12.92 2.76 7.28
CA SER A 83 11.68 2.22 6.76
C SER A 83 11.34 0.87 7.42
N ALA A 84 10.19 0.80 8.08
CA ALA A 84 9.74 -0.40 8.78
C ALA A 84 9.39 -1.54 7.83
N ILE A 85 8.97 -1.23 6.63
CA ILE A 85 8.62 -2.22 5.59
C ILE A 85 9.67 -2.33 4.50
N GLY A 86 10.80 -1.63 4.66
CA GLY A 86 11.89 -1.65 3.69
C GLY A 86 11.58 -0.88 2.41
N SER A 87 12.60 -0.62 1.64
CA SER A 87 12.51 -0.02 0.32
C SER A 87 13.50 -0.67 -0.62
N SER A 88 13.36 -0.45 -1.91
CA SER A 88 14.30 -0.96 -2.90
C SER A 88 14.41 0.00 -4.08
N ARG A 89 15.46 -0.19 -4.86
CA ARG A 89 15.67 0.48 -6.15
C ARG A 89 15.43 -0.51 -7.29
N TYR A 90 14.29 -1.17 -7.24
CA TYR A 90 13.91 -2.11 -8.27
C TYR A 90 13.64 -1.37 -9.59
N PRO A 91 14.32 -1.70 -10.68
CA PRO A 91 14.09 -1.04 -11.96
C PRO A 91 12.72 -1.45 -12.52
N LEU A 92 11.91 -0.45 -12.89
CA LEU A 92 10.58 -0.66 -13.44
C LEU A 92 10.57 -0.28 -14.92
N TYR A 93 10.01 -1.16 -15.73
CA TYR A 93 9.80 -0.97 -17.16
C TYR A 93 8.31 -0.83 -17.44
N GLU A 94 7.96 -0.29 -18.61
CA GLU A 94 6.56 -0.02 -18.95
C GLU A 94 5.65 -1.25 -18.81
N LYS A 95 6.11 -2.40 -19.26
CA LYS A 95 5.36 -3.66 -19.12
C LYS A 95 5.13 -4.10 -17.67
N ASP A 96 5.98 -3.65 -16.74
CA ASP A 96 5.85 -4.00 -15.33
C ASP A 96 4.65 -3.29 -14.71
N TYR A 97 4.40 -2.06 -15.10
CA TYR A 97 3.25 -1.30 -14.59
C TYR A 97 1.92 -1.95 -14.96
N GLU A 98 1.81 -2.51 -16.15
CA GLU A 98 0.60 -3.23 -16.57
C GLU A 98 0.34 -4.47 -15.71
N LYS A 99 1.40 -5.22 -15.36
CA LYS A 99 1.30 -6.39 -14.49
C LYS A 99 0.84 -6.05 -13.09
N MET A 100 1.17 -4.85 -12.60
CA MET A 100 0.77 -4.40 -11.26
C MET A 100 -0.75 -4.36 -11.11
N VAL A 101 -1.47 -3.98 -12.16
CA VAL A 101 -2.95 -3.90 -12.13
C VAL A 101 -3.56 -5.26 -11.78
N ASP A 102 -3.08 -6.32 -12.41
CA ASP A 102 -3.59 -7.67 -12.15
C ASP A 102 -3.31 -8.11 -10.71
N ILE A 103 -2.13 -7.78 -10.19
CA ILE A 103 -1.74 -8.08 -8.81
C ILE A 103 -2.64 -7.32 -7.83
N PHE A 104 -2.90 -6.06 -8.08
CA PHE A 104 -3.77 -5.24 -7.23
C PHE A 104 -5.19 -5.81 -7.20
N LYS A 105 -5.72 -6.20 -8.34
CA LYS A 105 -7.05 -6.82 -8.43
C LYS A 105 -7.12 -8.15 -7.69
N LYS A 106 -6.08 -8.96 -7.80
CA LYS A 106 -5.98 -10.25 -7.11
C LYS A 106 -6.10 -10.13 -5.60
N HIS A 107 -5.56 -9.05 -5.02
CA HIS A 107 -5.58 -8.78 -3.58
C HIS A 107 -6.67 -7.80 -3.15
N ASP A 108 -7.62 -7.48 -4.02
CA ASP A 108 -8.68 -6.50 -3.76
C ASP A 108 -8.14 -5.13 -3.32
N ILE A 109 -6.97 -4.74 -3.83
CA ILE A 109 -6.35 -3.46 -3.53
C ILE A 109 -7.03 -2.38 -4.36
N LYS A 110 -7.61 -1.40 -3.68
CA LYS A 110 -8.29 -0.25 -4.28
C LYS A 110 -7.53 1.06 -4.10
N TYR A 111 -6.62 1.10 -3.14
CA TYR A 111 -5.82 2.28 -2.84
C TYR A 111 -4.35 1.87 -2.79
N VAL A 112 -3.53 2.55 -3.57
CA VAL A 112 -2.07 2.35 -3.58
C VAL A 112 -1.42 3.66 -3.17
N LEU A 113 -0.66 3.64 -2.09
CA LEU A 113 0.02 4.81 -1.57
C LEU A 113 1.53 4.58 -1.65
N LEU A 114 2.20 5.46 -2.40
CA LEU A 114 3.66 5.41 -2.53
C LEU A 114 4.25 6.58 -1.76
N ASN A 115 5.11 6.25 -0.81
CA ASN A 115 5.78 7.22 0.05
C ASN A 115 7.28 7.20 -0.21
N GLY A 116 7.84 8.33 -0.61
CA GLY A 116 9.26 8.45 -0.91
C GLY A 116 9.62 9.72 -1.65
N GLY A 117 10.81 9.76 -2.21
CA GLY A 117 11.36 10.92 -2.91
C GLY A 117 10.91 11.03 -4.37
N ASN A 118 11.68 11.81 -5.16
CA ASN A 118 11.33 12.14 -6.55
C ASN A 118 11.16 10.90 -7.44
N GLY A 119 12.05 9.92 -7.31
CA GLY A 119 11.95 8.68 -8.10
C GLY A 119 10.70 7.89 -7.78
N THR A 120 10.29 7.90 -6.51
CA THR A 120 9.05 7.25 -6.06
C THR A 120 7.83 7.97 -6.61
N MET A 121 7.86 9.31 -6.65
CA MET A 121 6.77 10.09 -7.23
C MET A 121 6.65 9.89 -8.74
N ASP A 122 7.77 9.70 -9.44
CA ASP A 122 7.78 9.34 -10.85
C ASP A 122 7.11 7.97 -11.08
N ALA A 123 7.50 6.97 -10.31
CA ALA A 123 6.85 5.65 -10.35
C ALA A 123 5.36 5.75 -10.02
N CYS A 124 5.00 6.58 -9.05
CA CYS A 124 3.59 6.83 -8.68
C CYS A 124 2.79 7.34 -9.87
N GLY A 125 3.35 8.27 -10.65
CA GLY A 125 2.72 8.78 -11.87
C GLY A 125 2.46 7.69 -12.90
N HIS A 126 3.42 6.82 -13.14
CA HIS A 126 3.26 5.69 -14.05
C HIS A 126 2.22 4.68 -13.58
N ILE A 127 2.21 4.37 -12.28
CA ILE A 127 1.22 3.47 -11.69
C ILE A 127 -0.19 4.10 -11.79
N TYR A 128 -0.30 5.40 -11.54
CA TYR A 128 -1.55 6.12 -11.73
C TYR A 128 -2.10 5.96 -13.14
N GLU A 129 -1.26 6.12 -14.16
CA GLU A 129 -1.70 6.04 -15.56
C GLU A 129 -2.29 4.67 -15.91
N VAL A 130 -1.72 3.57 -15.41
CA VAL A 130 -2.25 2.24 -15.69
C VAL A 130 -3.45 1.88 -14.81
N CYS A 131 -3.65 2.57 -13.69
CA CYS A 131 -4.72 2.28 -12.72
C CYS A 131 -5.95 3.19 -12.86
N LYS A 132 -5.85 4.35 -13.49
CA LYS A 132 -6.90 5.37 -13.49
C LYS A 132 -8.26 4.89 -14.02
N ASP A 133 -8.26 3.95 -14.96
CA ASP A 133 -9.49 3.39 -15.53
C ASP A 133 -9.87 2.03 -14.91
N GLN A 134 -9.20 1.61 -13.84
CA GLN A 134 -9.35 0.29 -13.23
C GLN A 134 -10.02 0.33 -11.86
N ASP A 135 -10.58 1.46 -11.47
CA ASP A 135 -11.16 1.67 -10.13
C ASP A 135 -10.12 1.43 -9.01
N ILE A 136 -8.88 1.80 -9.26
CA ILE A 136 -7.78 1.77 -8.30
C ILE A 136 -7.23 3.18 -8.18
N LYS A 137 -7.22 3.72 -6.97
CA LYS A 137 -6.74 5.06 -6.68
C LYS A 137 -5.28 5.01 -6.24
N VAL A 138 -4.47 5.88 -6.82
CA VAL A 138 -3.03 5.95 -6.55
C VAL A 138 -2.70 7.32 -5.99
N VAL A 139 -2.02 7.35 -4.85
CA VAL A 139 -1.66 8.58 -4.15
C VAL A 139 -0.18 8.56 -3.80
N GLY A 140 0.50 9.65 -4.08
CA GLY A 140 1.89 9.85 -3.68
C GLY A 140 1.98 10.65 -2.39
N ILE A 141 2.88 10.23 -1.50
CA ILE A 141 3.22 10.93 -0.26
C ILE A 141 4.70 11.34 -0.39
N PRO A 142 4.97 12.60 -0.76
CA PRO A 142 6.35 13.07 -0.96
C PRO A 142 7.15 13.20 0.33
#